data_dfe36a2022819b54439c63181e5713d9
#
_entry.id   dfe36a2022819b54439c63181e5713d9
#
_cell.length_a   1.000
_cell.length_b   1.000
_cell.length_c   1.000
_cell.angle_alpha   90.00
_cell.angle_beta   90.00
_cell.angle_gamma   90.00
#
_symmetry.space_group_name_H-M   'P 1'
#
loop_
_entity.id
_entity.type
_entity.pdbx_description
1 polymer ?
#
loop_
_entity_poly.entity_id
_entity_poly.type
_entity_poly.pdbx_seq_one_letter_code
_entity_poly.pdbx_strand_id
1 'polypeptide(L)'
;VAAVGAGVVYVPEGRMVFTQLSVADNLRAGAFAVRRKHDWEARRATLYERLPRLAERAAVRGGLLSGGEQQLLAIGRALMAFPSVLVLDEPSLGLSPSAVVTVTDFLREIQQEYDMTILLLEQNAAFAAKLATRALVLELGVVRDEVEAATLAPVEGP
;
A
#
# COMPACT_ATOMS: atom_id res chain seq x y z
N VAL A 1 2.51 -17.82 4.50
CA VAL A 1 3.48 -18.32 3.47
C VAL A 1 2.75 -18.78 2.21
N ALA A 2 1.63 -19.53 2.32
CA ALA A 2 0.90 -20.02 1.15
C ALA A 2 0.34 -18.88 0.27
N ALA A 3 -0.28 -17.85 0.86
CA ALA A 3 -0.85 -16.71 0.13
C ALA A 3 0.24 -15.92 -0.64
N VAL A 4 1.36 -15.63 0.00
CA VAL A 4 2.49 -14.93 -0.66
C VAL A 4 3.05 -15.77 -1.80
N GLY A 5 3.13 -17.09 -1.63
CA GLY A 5 3.54 -18.02 -2.70
C GLY A 5 2.56 -18.06 -3.88
N ALA A 6 1.30 -17.70 -3.67
CA ALA A 6 0.27 -17.53 -4.70
C ALA A 6 0.20 -16.10 -5.27
N GLY A 7 1.13 -15.20 -4.86
CA GLY A 7 1.18 -13.81 -5.32
C GLY A 7 0.23 -12.86 -4.60
N VAL A 8 -0.41 -13.27 -3.49
CA VAL A 8 -1.28 -12.40 -2.70
C VAL A 8 -0.50 -11.85 -1.50
N VAL A 9 -0.37 -10.53 -1.42
CA VAL A 9 0.32 -9.85 -0.32
C VAL A 9 -0.63 -8.89 0.37
N TYR A 10 -0.61 -8.93 1.70
CA TYR A 10 -1.50 -8.15 2.57
C TYR A 10 -0.71 -7.11 3.37
N VAL A 11 -1.16 -5.88 3.33
CA VAL A 11 -0.71 -4.77 4.17
C VAL A 11 -1.82 -4.51 5.20
N PRO A 12 -1.62 -4.91 6.46
CA PRO A 12 -2.63 -4.75 7.50
C PRO A 12 -2.78 -3.30 7.94
N GLU A 13 -3.90 -3.02 8.59
CA GLU A 13 -4.10 -1.81 9.37
C GLU A 13 -2.93 -1.56 10.33
N GLY A 14 -2.61 -0.30 10.61
CA GLY A 14 -1.53 0.08 11.52
C GLY A 14 -0.13 -0.03 10.94
N ARG A 15 -0.02 -0.18 9.59
CA ARG A 15 1.25 -0.14 8.82
C ARG A 15 2.19 -1.31 9.08
N MET A 16 2.31 -1.79 10.32
CA MET A 16 3.12 -2.93 10.76
C MET A 16 4.56 -2.93 10.21
N VAL A 17 5.20 -1.75 10.17
CA VAL A 17 6.62 -1.66 9.81
C VAL A 17 7.50 -2.24 10.92
N PHE A 18 8.64 -2.81 10.56
CA PHE A 18 9.63 -3.24 11.54
C PHE A 18 10.36 -2.01 12.09
N THR A 19 9.89 -1.50 13.23
CA THR A 19 10.30 -0.20 13.81
C THR A 19 11.79 -0.12 14.13
N GLN A 20 12.42 -1.24 14.46
CA GLN A 20 13.84 -1.32 14.80
C GLN A 20 14.76 -1.52 13.59
N LEU A 21 14.20 -1.96 12.47
CA LEU A 21 14.95 -2.14 11.23
C LEU A 21 15.01 -0.82 10.44
N SER A 22 16.07 -0.66 9.65
CA SER A 22 16.18 0.45 8.71
C SER A 22 15.10 0.36 7.62
N VAL A 23 14.88 1.47 6.89
CA VAL A 23 14.04 1.47 5.68
C VAL A 23 14.53 0.41 4.69
N ALA A 24 15.83 0.37 4.43
CA ALA A 24 16.43 -0.61 3.52
C ALA A 24 16.18 -2.06 3.96
N ASP A 25 16.32 -2.35 5.26
CA ASP A 25 16.08 -3.69 5.80
C ASP A 25 14.60 -4.06 5.82
N ASN A 26 13.69 -3.10 6.06
CA ASN A 26 12.27 -3.31 5.91
C ASN A 26 11.91 -3.74 4.48
N LEU A 27 12.41 -3.03 3.47
CA LEU A 27 12.19 -3.40 2.06
C LEU A 27 12.79 -4.78 1.76
N ARG A 28 14.02 -5.04 2.21
CA ARG A 28 14.68 -6.34 2.03
C ARG A 28 13.87 -7.49 2.64
N ALA A 29 13.26 -7.26 3.81
CA ALA A 29 12.42 -8.25 4.47
C ALA A 29 11.20 -8.64 3.62
N GLY A 30 10.63 -7.68 2.85
CA GLY A 30 9.55 -7.96 1.90
C GLY A 30 9.94 -8.92 0.79
N ALA A 31 11.20 -8.88 0.35
CA ALA A 31 11.72 -9.76 -0.68
C ALA A 31 12.05 -11.19 -0.18
N PHE A 32 12.00 -11.44 1.13
CA PHE A 32 12.46 -12.72 1.73
C PHE A 32 11.67 -13.95 1.23
N ALA A 33 10.38 -13.77 0.95
CA ALA A 33 9.51 -14.86 0.50
C ALA A 33 9.63 -15.17 -1.00
N VAL A 34 10.40 -14.37 -1.75
CA VAL A 34 10.49 -14.48 -3.21
C VAL A 34 11.73 -15.28 -3.60
N ARG A 35 11.53 -16.32 -4.42
CA ARG A 35 12.64 -17.17 -4.92
C ARG A 35 13.59 -16.43 -5.89
N ARG A 36 13.16 -15.31 -6.49
CA ARG A 36 13.93 -14.52 -7.47
C ARG A 36 14.86 -13.52 -6.78
N LYS A 37 15.94 -14.00 -6.20
CA LYS A 37 16.90 -13.15 -5.46
C LYS A 37 17.58 -12.07 -6.30
N HIS A 38 17.61 -12.20 -7.62
CA HIS A 38 18.31 -11.24 -8.50
C HIS A 38 17.49 -9.98 -8.84
N ASP A 39 16.15 -10.04 -8.71
CA ASP A 39 15.27 -8.93 -9.12
C ASP A 39 14.98 -7.93 -8.00
N TRP A 40 15.32 -8.25 -6.74
CA TRP A 40 14.96 -7.40 -5.61
C TRP A 40 15.75 -6.07 -5.57
N GLU A 41 17.00 -6.06 -6.02
CA GLU A 41 17.80 -4.83 -6.06
C GLU A 41 17.28 -3.86 -7.11
N ALA A 42 16.93 -4.36 -8.29
CA ALA A 42 16.28 -3.57 -9.33
C ALA A 42 14.92 -3.03 -8.84
N ARG A 43 14.08 -3.88 -8.21
CA ARG A 43 12.81 -3.45 -7.64
C ARG A 43 12.98 -2.37 -6.56
N ARG A 44 13.95 -2.53 -5.68
CA ARG A 44 14.27 -1.52 -4.66
C ARG A 44 14.71 -0.21 -5.30
N ALA A 45 15.53 -0.26 -6.33
CA ALA A 45 15.95 0.94 -7.06
C ALA A 45 14.75 1.67 -7.66
N THR A 46 13.87 0.97 -8.35
CA THR A 46 12.61 1.54 -8.88
C THR A 46 11.74 2.13 -7.77
N LEU A 47 11.61 1.45 -6.63
CA LEU A 47 10.86 1.99 -5.48
C LEU A 47 11.49 3.27 -4.93
N TYR A 48 12.82 3.36 -4.87
CA TYR A 48 13.51 4.57 -4.41
C TYR A 48 13.38 5.74 -5.40
N GLU A 49 13.31 5.48 -6.70
CA GLU A 49 13.01 6.50 -7.70
C GLU A 49 11.61 7.10 -7.50
N ARG A 50 10.62 6.25 -7.15
CA ARG A 50 9.23 6.67 -6.87
C ARG A 50 9.05 7.28 -5.49
N LEU A 51 9.86 6.88 -4.53
CA LEU A 51 9.78 7.27 -3.12
C LEU A 51 11.12 7.90 -2.66
N PRO A 52 11.53 9.06 -3.23
CA PRO A 52 12.84 9.66 -2.95
C PRO A 52 13.05 9.96 -1.45
N ARG A 53 11.98 10.32 -0.73
CA ARG A 53 12.04 10.51 0.73
C ARG A 53 12.44 9.25 1.50
N LEU A 54 12.00 8.07 1.04
CA LEU A 54 12.44 6.80 1.64
C LEU A 54 13.88 6.45 1.22
N ALA A 55 14.28 6.80 0.01
CA ALA A 55 15.67 6.63 -0.45
C ALA A 55 16.65 7.45 0.40
N GLU A 56 16.36 8.74 0.62
CA GLU A 56 17.14 9.64 1.49
C GLU A 56 17.26 9.10 2.92
N ARG A 57 16.26 8.35 3.37
CA ARG A 57 16.16 7.78 4.71
C ARG A 57 16.46 6.28 4.78
N ALA A 58 17.14 5.72 3.76
CA ALA A 58 17.39 4.29 3.65
C ALA A 58 18.02 3.65 4.91
N ALA A 59 18.90 4.38 5.61
CA ALA A 59 19.55 3.94 6.85
C ALA A 59 18.75 4.28 8.13
N VAL A 60 17.67 5.07 8.03
CA VAL A 60 16.86 5.47 9.19
C VAL A 60 15.97 4.32 9.62
N ARG A 61 15.79 4.14 10.95
CA ARG A 61 14.86 3.14 11.49
C ARG A 61 13.41 3.47 11.13
N GLY A 62 12.64 2.45 10.76
CA GLY A 62 11.24 2.60 10.36
C GLY A 62 10.38 3.27 11.43
N GLY A 63 10.68 3.06 12.72
CA GLY A 63 9.96 3.72 13.81
C GLY A 63 10.17 5.23 13.93
N LEU A 64 11.19 5.80 13.26
CA LEU A 64 11.49 7.23 13.27
C LEU A 64 10.91 7.98 12.05
N LEU A 65 10.17 7.28 11.20
CA LEU A 65 9.47 7.86 10.06
C LEU A 65 8.15 8.49 10.50
N SER A 66 7.70 9.49 9.74
CA SER A 66 6.32 10.00 9.86
C SER A 66 5.29 8.93 9.50
N GLY A 67 4.02 9.12 9.91
CA GLY A 67 2.96 8.17 9.61
C GLY A 67 2.79 7.89 8.11
N GLY A 68 2.87 8.93 7.27
CA GLY A 68 2.81 8.78 5.81
C GLY A 68 4.00 8.02 5.24
N GLU A 69 5.22 8.31 5.71
CA GLU A 69 6.42 7.58 5.30
C GLU A 69 6.39 6.11 5.74
N GLN A 70 5.85 5.82 6.93
CA GLN A 70 5.64 4.44 7.39
C GLN A 70 4.63 3.70 6.51
N GLN A 71 3.55 4.38 6.09
CA GLN A 71 2.56 3.79 5.18
C GLN A 71 3.19 3.46 3.82
N LEU A 72 3.94 4.40 3.25
CA LEU A 72 4.68 4.17 2.01
C LEU A 72 5.71 3.05 2.14
N LEU A 73 6.40 2.95 3.30
CA LEU A 73 7.33 1.87 3.58
C LEU A 73 6.63 0.51 3.68
N ALA A 74 5.46 0.45 4.31
CA ALA A 74 4.67 -0.78 4.42
C ALA A 74 4.21 -1.27 3.03
N ILE A 75 3.70 -0.36 2.19
CA ILE A 75 3.32 -0.67 0.81
C ILE A 75 4.56 -1.07 -0.01
N GLY A 76 5.64 -0.31 0.06
CA GLY A 76 6.90 -0.61 -0.61
C GLY A 76 7.43 -2.00 -0.23
N ARG A 77 7.40 -2.36 1.06
CA ARG A 77 7.78 -3.70 1.53
C ARG A 77 6.91 -4.80 0.93
N ALA A 78 5.60 -4.56 0.80
CA ALA A 78 4.70 -5.51 0.16
C ALA A 78 5.02 -5.69 -1.33
N LEU A 79 5.33 -4.60 -2.04
CA LEU A 79 5.72 -4.63 -3.45
C LEU A 79 7.03 -5.37 -3.72
N MET A 80 7.94 -5.44 -2.74
CA MET A 80 9.17 -6.23 -2.84
C MET A 80 8.90 -7.74 -3.01
N ALA A 81 7.70 -8.21 -2.67
CA ALA A 81 7.28 -9.59 -2.89
C ALA A 81 6.72 -9.86 -4.30
N PHE A 82 6.71 -8.88 -5.21
CA PHE A 82 6.17 -8.99 -6.57
C PHE A 82 4.73 -9.53 -6.59
N PRO A 83 3.77 -8.88 -5.88
CA PRO A 83 2.41 -9.37 -5.80
C PRO A 83 1.70 -9.30 -7.14
N SER A 84 0.83 -10.29 -7.43
CA SER A 84 -0.23 -10.19 -8.43
C SER A 84 -1.52 -9.60 -7.84
N VAL A 85 -1.70 -9.75 -6.52
CA VAL A 85 -2.79 -9.13 -5.76
C VAL A 85 -2.22 -8.46 -4.52
N LEU A 86 -2.43 -7.16 -4.40
CA LEU A 86 -2.07 -6.37 -3.22
C LEU A 86 -3.34 -6.03 -2.44
N VAL A 87 -3.43 -6.52 -1.21
CA VAL A 87 -4.54 -6.21 -0.30
C VAL A 87 -4.10 -5.12 0.67
N LEU A 88 -4.82 -4.02 0.72
CA LEU A 88 -4.57 -2.88 1.61
C LEU A 88 -5.74 -2.70 2.57
N ASP A 89 -5.43 -2.71 3.86
CA ASP A 89 -6.42 -2.56 4.93
C ASP A 89 -6.28 -1.19 5.58
N GLU A 90 -7.29 -0.36 5.40
CA GLU A 90 -7.39 1.02 5.87
C GLU A 90 -6.12 1.87 5.66
N PRO A 91 -5.57 1.92 4.44
CA PRO A 91 -4.28 2.58 4.20
C PRO A 91 -4.30 4.10 4.43
N SER A 92 -5.48 4.73 4.46
CA SER A 92 -5.62 6.17 4.75
C SER A 92 -5.76 6.49 6.25
N LEU A 93 -5.99 5.49 7.11
CA LEU A 93 -6.28 5.70 8.52
C LEU A 93 -5.15 6.41 9.27
N GLY A 94 -5.51 7.48 9.98
CA GLY A 94 -4.58 8.26 10.82
C GLY A 94 -3.46 8.96 10.04
N LEU A 95 -3.67 9.21 8.74
CA LEU A 95 -2.78 10.01 7.92
C LEU A 95 -3.20 11.50 7.92
N SER A 96 -2.22 12.39 7.80
CA SER A 96 -2.50 13.79 7.50
C SER A 96 -3.05 13.95 6.08
N PRO A 97 -3.80 15.01 5.77
CA PRO A 97 -4.33 15.24 4.42
C PRO A 97 -3.25 15.19 3.32
N SER A 98 -2.07 15.76 3.59
CA SER A 98 -0.94 15.72 2.66
C SER A 98 -0.38 14.31 2.45
N ALA A 99 -0.32 13.50 3.51
CA ALA A 99 0.12 12.12 3.42
C ALA A 99 -0.89 11.24 2.65
N VAL A 100 -2.20 11.50 2.83
CA VAL A 100 -3.26 10.85 2.04
C VAL A 100 -3.05 11.10 0.55
N VAL A 101 -2.78 12.34 0.14
CA VAL A 101 -2.49 12.69 -1.26
C VAL A 101 -1.28 11.89 -1.75
N THR A 102 -0.16 11.94 -1.02
CA THR A 102 1.07 11.24 -1.43
C THR A 102 0.87 9.73 -1.57
N VAL A 103 0.14 9.10 -0.64
CA VAL A 103 -0.16 7.66 -0.71
C VAL A 103 -1.09 7.35 -1.88
N THR A 104 -2.10 8.20 -2.14
CA THR A 104 -3.00 8.05 -3.29
C THR A 104 -2.24 8.11 -4.61
N ASP A 105 -1.38 9.11 -4.78
CA ASP A 105 -0.62 9.30 -6.00
C ASP A 105 0.33 8.12 -6.24
N PHE A 106 1.03 7.68 -5.21
CA PHE A 106 1.89 6.50 -5.28
C PHE A 106 1.12 5.23 -5.67
N LEU A 107 -0.06 4.99 -5.07
CA LEU A 107 -0.89 3.83 -5.40
C LEU A 107 -1.39 3.87 -6.84
N ARG A 108 -1.74 5.04 -7.38
CA ARG A 108 -2.11 5.22 -8.78
C ARG A 108 -0.94 4.92 -9.73
N GLU A 109 0.25 5.42 -9.41
CA GLU A 109 1.45 5.17 -10.21
C GLU A 109 1.74 3.67 -10.30
N ILE A 110 1.77 2.97 -9.16
CA ILE A 110 2.05 1.54 -9.16
C ILE A 110 0.96 0.70 -9.83
N GLN A 111 -0.31 1.13 -9.76
CA GLN A 111 -1.42 0.47 -10.43
C GLN A 111 -1.29 0.54 -11.97
N GLN A 112 -0.76 1.65 -12.49
CA GLN A 112 -0.52 1.83 -13.92
C GLN A 112 0.73 1.08 -14.40
N GLU A 113 1.74 0.96 -13.54
CA GLU A 113 3.04 0.39 -13.91
C GLU A 113 3.08 -1.14 -13.79
N TYR A 114 2.41 -1.67 -12.77
CA TYR A 114 2.44 -3.09 -12.47
C TYR A 114 1.13 -3.75 -12.85
N ASP A 115 1.22 -4.88 -13.56
CA ASP A 115 0.06 -5.75 -13.85
C ASP A 115 -0.34 -6.49 -12.58
N MET A 116 -1.02 -5.77 -11.67
CA MET A 116 -1.50 -6.31 -10.40
C MET A 116 -2.89 -5.77 -10.05
N THR A 117 -3.64 -6.57 -9.31
CA THR A 117 -4.92 -6.14 -8.73
C THR A 117 -4.68 -5.55 -7.35
N ILE A 118 -5.30 -4.39 -7.07
CA ILE A 118 -5.37 -3.83 -5.72
C ILE A 118 -6.75 -4.10 -5.15
N LEU A 119 -6.81 -4.81 -4.02
CA LEU A 119 -8.00 -4.94 -3.19
C LEU A 119 -7.88 -3.97 -2.01
N LEU A 120 -8.75 -2.98 -1.98
CA LEU A 120 -8.75 -1.93 -0.97
C LEU A 120 -9.91 -2.13 0.00
N LEU A 121 -9.62 -2.26 1.29
CA LEU A 121 -10.61 -2.21 2.37
C LEU A 121 -10.51 -0.81 2.99
N GLU A 122 -11.58 -0.03 2.92
CA GLU A 122 -11.56 1.38 3.32
C GLU A 122 -12.94 1.86 3.78
N GLN A 123 -12.93 2.71 4.81
CA GLN A 123 -14.12 3.44 5.24
C GLN A 123 -14.19 4.83 4.60
N ASN A 124 -13.04 5.37 4.19
CA ASN A 124 -12.96 6.67 3.53
C ASN A 124 -13.36 6.54 2.05
N ALA A 125 -14.65 6.77 1.77
CA ALA A 125 -15.21 6.69 0.42
C ALA A 125 -14.49 7.61 -0.58
N ALA A 126 -14.06 8.82 -0.15
CA ALA A 126 -13.35 9.76 -1.02
C ALA A 126 -11.93 9.27 -1.38
N PHE A 127 -11.28 8.50 -0.50
CA PHE A 127 -10.01 7.85 -0.82
C PHE A 127 -10.23 6.67 -1.77
N ALA A 128 -11.22 5.80 -1.47
CA ALA A 128 -11.55 4.66 -2.31
C ALA A 128 -11.93 5.08 -3.74
N ALA A 129 -12.78 6.10 -3.89
CA ALA A 129 -13.21 6.63 -5.20
C ALA A 129 -12.06 7.12 -6.09
N LYS A 130 -10.93 7.50 -5.49
CA LYS A 130 -9.75 7.94 -6.25
C LYS A 130 -8.93 6.80 -6.84
N LEU A 131 -9.06 5.59 -6.33
CA LEU A 131 -8.19 4.46 -6.63
C LEU A 131 -8.92 3.29 -7.26
N ALA A 132 -10.13 3.00 -6.77
CA ALA A 132 -10.91 1.86 -7.22
C ALA A 132 -11.71 2.16 -8.49
N THR A 133 -11.93 1.13 -9.31
CA THR A 133 -12.87 1.16 -10.43
C THR A 133 -14.26 0.69 -10.00
N ARG A 134 -14.31 -0.24 -9.06
CA ARG A 134 -15.53 -0.88 -8.55
C ARG A 134 -15.45 -0.98 -7.03
N ALA A 135 -16.58 -0.85 -6.35
CA ALA A 135 -16.68 -0.98 -4.91
C ALA A 135 -17.82 -1.89 -4.49
N LEU A 136 -17.56 -2.69 -3.45
CA LEU A 136 -18.57 -3.47 -2.74
C LEU A 136 -18.86 -2.77 -1.42
N VAL A 137 -20.12 -2.40 -1.22
CA VAL A 137 -20.57 -1.79 0.05
C VAL A 137 -20.94 -2.89 1.03
N LEU A 138 -20.22 -2.96 2.16
CA LEU A 138 -20.45 -3.94 3.21
C LEU A 138 -21.15 -3.29 4.40
N GLU A 139 -22.22 -3.93 4.85
CA GLU A 139 -22.93 -3.59 6.09
C GLU A 139 -23.15 -4.85 6.93
N LEU A 140 -22.73 -4.80 8.21
CA LEU A 140 -22.91 -5.93 9.14
C LEU A 140 -22.42 -7.29 8.59
N GLY A 141 -21.32 -7.27 7.84
CA GLY A 141 -20.71 -8.47 7.24
C GLY A 141 -21.40 -8.99 5.98
N VAL A 142 -22.35 -8.24 5.43
CA VAL A 142 -23.10 -8.61 4.21
C VAL A 142 -22.83 -7.57 3.13
N VAL A 143 -22.59 -8.04 1.89
CA VAL A 143 -22.52 -7.15 0.72
C VAL A 143 -23.92 -6.64 0.43
N ARG A 144 -24.12 -5.33 0.55
CA ARG A 144 -25.40 -4.65 0.31
C ARG A 144 -25.53 -4.16 -1.11
N ASP A 145 -24.42 -3.70 -1.69
CA ASP A 145 -24.44 -3.13 -3.01
C ASP A 145 -23.08 -3.31 -3.71
N GLU A 146 -23.11 -3.25 -5.03
CA GLU A 146 -21.96 -3.19 -5.90
C GLU A 146 -22.09 -1.98 -6.82
N VAL A 147 -21.15 -1.06 -6.73
CA VAL A 147 -21.22 0.22 -7.42
C VAL A 147 -19.92 0.54 -8.16
N GLU A 148 -19.99 1.38 -9.17
CA GLU A 148 -18.78 2.01 -9.71
C GLU A 148 -18.19 2.95 -8.66
N ALA A 149 -16.88 2.86 -8.41
CA ALA A 149 -16.24 3.63 -7.36
C ALA A 149 -16.37 5.15 -7.54
N ALA A 150 -16.48 5.61 -8.80
CA ALA A 150 -16.74 7.02 -9.10
C ALA A 150 -18.08 7.54 -8.53
N THR A 151 -19.04 6.65 -8.23
CA THR A 151 -20.31 6.99 -7.61
C THR A 151 -20.27 7.04 -6.08
N LEU A 152 -19.15 6.63 -5.48
CA LEU A 152 -18.87 6.85 -4.06
C LEU A 152 -18.62 8.36 -3.84
N ALA A 153 -19.68 9.18 -4.06
CA ALA A 153 -19.58 10.61 -3.82
C ALA A 153 -19.16 10.84 -2.36
N PRO A 154 -18.33 11.84 -2.06
CA PRO A 154 -18.19 12.30 -0.70
C PRO A 154 -19.61 12.62 -0.22
N VAL A 155 -20.05 11.99 0.87
CA VAL A 155 -21.23 12.45 1.57
C VAL A 155 -20.82 13.82 2.11
N GLU A 156 -21.17 14.87 1.38
CA GLU A 156 -21.13 16.22 1.89
C GLU A 156 -22.10 16.22 3.07
N GLY A 157 -21.54 16.11 4.28
CA GLY A 157 -22.30 16.31 5.49
C GLY A 157 -22.82 17.74 5.55
N PRO A 158 -23.96 17.96 6.19
CA PRO A 158 -24.54 19.27 6.37
C PRO A 158 -23.63 20.22 7.15
#